data_3bfe58c09d2351ab1dda4e0a8b2a6c68
#
_entry.id   3bfe58c09d2351ab1dda4e0a8b2a6c68
#
_cell.length_a   1.000
_cell.length_b   1.000
_cell.length_c   1.000
_cell.angle_alpha   90.00
_cell.angle_beta   90.00
_cell.angle_gamma   90.00
#
_symmetry.space_group_name_H-M   'P 1'
#
loop_
_entity.id
_entity.type
_entity.pdbx_description
1 polymer ?
#
loop_
_entity_poly.entity_id
_entity_poly.type
_entity_poly.pdbx_seq_one_letter_code
_entity_poly.pdbx_strand_id
1 'polypeptide(L)'
;MEKFFNIKKSGKIYLQLYSQLKEKIEKEKIKGKLTPVRKFAEELEISPSTVAKAYDELERNGYVTKKEGSGVYVKFQKKKNVYLEDHMESETFRYGYFNPEFNIDFASATPNETVLPMESLKRAINFVLDRDRESAFLYEDPQGYFYLRKTICKKLKKEENIDIEVKNIQIVSGAQQGIDIISEAFLYPNDIVIVEDPTYRGARNSFKKNDCKIMEVSMQKDGFSVRELEKILKRKKIKLFYTMPNFQNPTGISMSFEKKIKLLELAEKYDFYILEDDGLSNLYFDKNKPETLKSLDKNNRVIYIKSYSKIFMPGLRLAYITIPDILLDTILARKFSSDIYHSGLNQRAFQYLLENGDWDIHMEKARNIFKEKQKIMYNSLKKIKDISLKKPKGGLCFWVKLPENVSSKAVYINMLSHGVGILPGVVFSEKKDNYIRISFAQCEEKNIEEGVKLLGCAIEKLK
;
A
#
# COMPACT_ATOMS: atom_id res chain seq x y z
N MET A 1 -12.49 -46.63 -10.85
CA MET A 1 -12.03 -45.38 -11.50
C MET A 1 -12.54 -45.18 -12.91
N GLU A 2 -13.09 -46.22 -13.59
CA GLU A 2 -13.62 -46.18 -14.97
C GLU A 2 -14.62 -45.03 -15.23
N LYS A 3 -15.44 -44.68 -14.29
CA LYS A 3 -16.48 -43.62 -14.47
C LYS A 3 -15.95 -42.19 -14.56
N PHE A 4 -14.61 -41.96 -14.45
CA PHE A 4 -14.03 -40.62 -14.34
C PHE A 4 -13.27 -40.13 -15.60
N PHE A 5 -12.97 -41.03 -16.56
CA PHE A 5 -12.26 -40.66 -17.79
C PHE A 5 -13.09 -41.06 -19.02
N ASN A 6 -13.30 -40.12 -19.91
CA ASN A 6 -14.04 -40.35 -21.17
C ASN A 6 -13.05 -40.28 -22.34
N ILE A 7 -12.53 -41.45 -22.76
CA ILE A 7 -11.54 -41.57 -23.85
C ILE A 7 -12.19 -42.11 -25.07
N LYS A 8 -12.24 -41.29 -26.12
CA LYS A 8 -12.72 -41.75 -27.44
C LYS A 8 -11.61 -42.48 -28.18
N LYS A 9 -11.90 -43.67 -28.68
CA LYS A 9 -10.92 -44.51 -29.45
C LYS A 9 -10.49 -43.90 -30.80
N SER A 10 -10.81 -42.62 -31.08
CA SER A 10 -10.42 -41.87 -32.28
C SER A 10 -9.49 -40.71 -31.95
N GLY A 11 -8.48 -40.45 -32.77
CA GLY A 11 -7.50 -39.36 -32.61
C GLY A 11 -6.31 -39.72 -31.69
N LYS A 12 -5.61 -38.71 -31.24
CA LYS A 12 -4.41 -38.89 -30.36
C LYS A 12 -4.86 -39.14 -28.91
N ILE A 13 -5.09 -40.41 -28.58
CA ILE A 13 -5.59 -40.87 -27.26
C ILE A 13 -4.77 -40.31 -26.09
N TYR A 14 -3.44 -40.24 -26.19
CA TYR A 14 -2.57 -39.71 -25.12
C TYR A 14 -2.85 -38.22 -24.81
N LEU A 15 -3.24 -37.42 -25.82
CA LEU A 15 -3.61 -36.02 -25.62
C LEU A 15 -4.96 -35.87 -24.90
N GLN A 16 -5.91 -36.76 -25.20
CA GLN A 16 -7.20 -36.78 -24.47
C GLN A 16 -6.98 -37.14 -23.00
N LEU A 17 -6.12 -38.14 -22.73
CA LEU A 17 -5.78 -38.54 -21.38
C LEU A 17 -5.01 -37.43 -20.64
N TYR A 18 -4.03 -36.82 -21.31
CA TYR A 18 -3.31 -35.67 -20.79
C TYR A 18 -4.25 -34.53 -20.40
N SER A 19 -5.13 -34.11 -21.27
CA SER A 19 -6.05 -32.99 -21.00
C SER A 19 -6.99 -33.28 -19.83
N GLN A 20 -7.52 -34.50 -19.71
CA GLN A 20 -8.40 -34.87 -18.61
C GLN A 20 -7.66 -35.02 -17.28
N LEU A 21 -6.44 -35.56 -17.29
CA LEU A 21 -5.59 -35.61 -16.10
C LEU A 21 -5.21 -34.19 -15.64
N LYS A 22 -4.78 -33.36 -16.57
CA LYS A 22 -4.47 -31.94 -16.32
C LYS A 22 -5.63 -31.25 -15.63
N GLU A 23 -6.83 -31.31 -16.22
CA GLU A 23 -8.05 -30.69 -15.64
C GLU A 23 -8.37 -31.19 -14.24
N LYS A 24 -8.20 -32.51 -14.01
CA LYS A 24 -8.45 -33.11 -12.69
C LYS A 24 -7.40 -32.73 -11.64
N ILE A 25 -6.15 -32.59 -12.06
CA ILE A 25 -5.06 -32.09 -11.20
C ILE A 25 -5.32 -30.62 -10.86
N GLU A 26 -5.65 -29.79 -11.85
CA GLU A 26 -5.96 -28.36 -11.65
C GLU A 26 -7.21 -28.15 -10.76
N LYS A 27 -8.21 -29.01 -10.85
CA LYS A 27 -9.39 -29.02 -9.98
C LYS A 27 -9.16 -29.74 -8.65
N GLU A 28 -7.91 -30.08 -8.31
CA GLU A 28 -7.51 -30.77 -7.08
C GLU A 28 -8.23 -32.12 -6.81
N LYS A 29 -8.81 -32.71 -7.83
CA LYS A 29 -9.48 -34.04 -7.76
C LYS A 29 -8.49 -35.21 -7.74
N ILE A 30 -7.23 -34.97 -8.20
CA ILE A 30 -6.12 -35.92 -8.15
C ILE A 30 -4.95 -35.27 -7.44
N LYS A 31 -4.47 -35.87 -6.36
CA LYS A 31 -3.34 -35.41 -5.55
C LYS A 31 -2.40 -36.58 -5.23
N GLY A 32 -1.15 -36.28 -4.93
CA GLY A 32 -0.16 -37.26 -4.50
C GLY A 32 0.35 -38.15 -5.63
N LYS A 33 0.44 -39.46 -5.43
CA LYS A 33 1.00 -40.42 -6.39
C LYS A 33 -0.06 -40.80 -7.44
N LEU A 34 0.31 -40.70 -8.73
CA LEU A 34 -0.54 -41.17 -9.83
C LEU A 34 -0.52 -42.71 -9.91
N THR A 35 -1.57 -43.27 -10.51
CA THR A 35 -1.69 -44.71 -10.76
C THR A 35 -0.51 -45.18 -11.62
N PRO A 36 0.15 -46.30 -11.29
CA PRO A 36 1.23 -46.85 -12.11
C PRO A 36 0.80 -47.09 -13.55
N VAL A 37 1.68 -46.80 -14.53
CA VAL A 37 1.42 -46.79 -15.96
C VAL A 37 0.69 -48.08 -16.43
N ARG A 38 1.20 -49.25 -16.01
CA ARG A 38 0.60 -50.55 -16.45
C ARG A 38 -0.80 -50.72 -15.90
N LYS A 39 -1.00 -50.46 -14.63
CA LYS A 39 -2.29 -50.56 -13.95
C LYS A 39 -3.31 -49.58 -14.52
N PHE A 40 -2.89 -48.35 -14.79
CA PHE A 40 -3.79 -47.32 -15.37
C PHE A 40 -4.15 -47.60 -16.83
N ALA A 41 -3.22 -48.19 -17.57
CA ALA A 41 -3.46 -48.64 -18.94
C ALA A 41 -4.50 -49.77 -18.99
N GLU A 42 -4.45 -50.72 -18.07
CA GLU A 42 -5.39 -51.79 -17.86
C GLU A 42 -6.79 -51.26 -17.49
N GLU A 43 -6.87 -50.38 -16.51
CA GLU A 43 -8.12 -49.73 -16.05
C GLU A 43 -8.82 -48.94 -17.16
N LEU A 44 -8.09 -48.39 -18.15
CA LEU A 44 -8.64 -47.58 -19.23
C LEU A 44 -8.71 -48.32 -20.57
N GLU A 45 -8.35 -49.60 -20.63
CA GLU A 45 -8.28 -50.43 -21.86
C GLU A 45 -7.47 -49.78 -23.00
N ILE A 46 -6.32 -49.15 -22.66
CA ILE A 46 -5.42 -48.49 -23.62
C ILE A 46 -4.00 -49.05 -23.48
N SER A 47 -3.12 -48.75 -24.44
CA SER A 47 -1.74 -49.22 -24.37
C SER A 47 -0.94 -48.54 -23.26
N PRO A 48 -0.01 -49.23 -22.54
CA PRO A 48 0.88 -48.64 -21.57
C PRO A 48 1.72 -47.48 -22.14
N SER A 49 2.07 -47.55 -23.44
CA SER A 49 2.84 -46.48 -24.11
C SER A 49 2.00 -45.18 -24.24
N THR A 50 0.68 -45.29 -24.37
CA THR A 50 -0.23 -44.14 -24.40
C THR A 50 -0.29 -43.44 -23.06
N VAL A 51 -0.38 -44.18 -21.96
CA VAL A 51 -0.34 -43.63 -20.60
C VAL A 51 1.00 -42.99 -20.33
N ALA A 52 2.11 -43.69 -20.70
CA ALA A 52 3.47 -43.13 -20.49
C ALA A 52 3.63 -41.79 -21.20
N LYS A 53 3.20 -41.69 -22.47
CA LYS A 53 3.24 -40.42 -23.22
C LYS A 53 2.41 -39.32 -22.58
N ALA A 54 1.23 -39.64 -22.02
CA ALA A 54 0.41 -38.66 -21.31
C ALA A 54 1.11 -38.19 -20.03
N TYR A 55 1.82 -39.06 -19.29
CA TYR A 55 2.59 -38.71 -18.11
C TYR A 55 3.85 -37.92 -18.46
N ASP A 56 4.49 -38.22 -19.62
CA ASP A 56 5.62 -37.43 -20.14
C ASP A 56 5.18 -35.99 -20.46
N GLU A 57 4.01 -35.82 -21.06
CA GLU A 57 3.45 -34.47 -21.31
C GLU A 57 3.09 -33.74 -20.02
N LEU A 58 2.54 -34.43 -19.02
CA LEU A 58 2.28 -33.84 -17.72
C LEU A 58 3.57 -33.38 -17.02
N GLU A 59 4.64 -34.18 -17.14
CA GLU A 59 5.95 -33.83 -16.55
C GLU A 59 6.59 -32.67 -17.29
N ARG A 60 6.59 -32.69 -18.62
CA ARG A 60 7.11 -31.60 -19.46
C ARG A 60 6.43 -30.26 -19.16
N ASN A 61 5.13 -30.30 -18.86
CA ASN A 61 4.33 -29.13 -18.52
C ASN A 61 4.29 -28.84 -17.01
N GLY A 62 5.10 -29.53 -16.19
CA GLY A 62 5.29 -29.21 -14.76
C GLY A 62 4.16 -29.68 -13.83
N TYR A 63 3.20 -30.48 -14.30
CA TYR A 63 2.08 -31.00 -13.49
C TYR A 63 2.49 -32.15 -12.58
N VAL A 64 3.47 -32.93 -12.99
CA VAL A 64 3.97 -34.08 -12.22
C VAL A 64 5.47 -34.13 -12.21
N THR A 65 6.05 -34.96 -11.33
CA THR A 65 7.46 -35.32 -11.33
C THR A 65 7.60 -36.83 -11.21
N LYS A 66 8.50 -37.40 -12.01
CA LYS A 66 8.86 -38.81 -11.90
C LYS A 66 9.95 -38.97 -10.87
N LYS A 67 9.79 -39.95 -9.98
CA LYS A 67 10.84 -40.37 -9.04
C LYS A 67 11.24 -41.80 -9.42
N GLU A 68 12.47 -41.98 -9.83
CA GLU A 68 13.01 -43.26 -10.27
C GLU A 68 12.79 -44.34 -9.18
N GLY A 69 12.27 -45.50 -9.59
CA GLY A 69 11.90 -46.59 -8.67
C GLY A 69 10.65 -46.34 -7.80
N SER A 70 10.14 -45.11 -7.72
CA SER A 70 9.03 -44.76 -6.83
C SER A 70 7.73 -44.44 -7.54
N GLY A 71 7.76 -43.90 -8.75
CA GLY A 71 6.56 -43.58 -9.54
C GLY A 71 6.40 -42.11 -9.90
N VAL A 72 5.20 -41.72 -10.34
CA VAL A 72 4.86 -40.38 -10.79
C VAL A 72 4.01 -39.68 -9.74
N TYR A 73 4.40 -38.47 -9.36
CA TYR A 73 3.75 -37.69 -8.30
C TYR A 73 3.27 -36.36 -8.82
N VAL A 74 2.07 -35.95 -8.43
CA VAL A 74 1.54 -34.60 -8.71
C VAL A 74 2.43 -33.57 -8.03
N LYS A 75 3.05 -32.72 -8.82
CA LYS A 75 3.87 -31.58 -8.37
C LYS A 75 3.08 -30.29 -8.46
N PHE A 76 2.01 -30.27 -9.27
CA PHE A 76 1.16 -29.12 -9.45
C PHE A 76 0.51 -28.77 -8.12
N GLN A 77 1.03 -27.75 -7.47
CA GLN A 77 0.26 -26.97 -6.51
C GLN A 77 -0.53 -25.99 -7.36
N LYS A 78 -1.87 -26.03 -7.30
CA LYS A 78 -2.69 -24.96 -7.80
C LYS A 78 -2.08 -23.70 -7.20
N LYS A 79 -1.36 -22.91 -8.00
CA LYS A 79 -1.19 -21.51 -7.64
C LYS A 79 -2.64 -21.10 -7.36
N LYS A 80 -3.00 -20.86 -6.08
CA LYS A 80 -4.26 -20.21 -5.73
C LYS A 80 -4.47 -19.21 -6.83
N ASN A 81 -5.68 -19.08 -7.36
CA ASN A 81 -5.95 -18.16 -8.47
C ASN A 81 -5.60 -16.75 -8.01
N VAL A 82 -4.31 -16.52 -7.84
CA VAL A 82 -3.65 -15.26 -7.54
C VAL A 82 -4.16 -14.22 -8.54
N TYR A 83 -4.43 -14.65 -9.79
CA TYR A 83 -4.95 -13.76 -10.83
C TYR A 83 -6.38 -13.25 -10.59
N LEU A 84 -7.32 -14.02 -10.06
CA LEU A 84 -8.69 -13.51 -9.82
C LEU A 84 -8.80 -12.79 -8.47
N GLU A 85 -8.14 -13.29 -7.41
CA GLU A 85 -8.04 -12.56 -6.14
C GLU A 85 -7.14 -11.33 -6.32
N ASP A 86 -6.01 -11.42 -7.04
CA ASP A 86 -5.16 -10.26 -7.38
C ASP A 86 -5.86 -9.30 -8.36
N HIS A 87 -6.73 -9.75 -9.27
CA HIS A 87 -7.53 -8.83 -10.10
C HIS A 87 -8.56 -8.07 -9.28
N MET A 88 -9.37 -8.71 -8.46
CA MET A 88 -10.30 -8.00 -7.57
C MET A 88 -9.57 -7.11 -6.57
N GLU A 89 -8.43 -7.57 -6.04
CA GLU A 89 -7.60 -6.79 -5.14
C GLU A 89 -6.89 -5.64 -5.86
N SER A 90 -6.39 -5.85 -7.09
CA SER A 90 -5.76 -4.79 -7.89
C SER A 90 -6.79 -3.78 -8.38
N GLU A 91 -8.01 -4.21 -8.75
CA GLU A 91 -9.11 -3.31 -9.09
C GLU A 91 -9.52 -2.47 -7.88
N THR A 92 -9.76 -3.07 -6.72
CA THR A 92 -10.14 -2.33 -5.51
C THR A 92 -9.04 -1.36 -5.07
N PHE A 93 -7.76 -1.73 -5.25
CA PHE A 93 -6.63 -0.84 -5.01
C PHE A 93 -6.57 0.29 -6.04
N ARG A 94 -6.81 -0.01 -7.31
CA ARG A 94 -6.88 0.96 -8.42
C ARG A 94 -8.01 1.96 -8.21
N TYR A 95 -9.20 1.51 -7.82
CA TYR A 95 -10.35 2.36 -7.49
C TYR A 95 -10.11 3.29 -6.28
N GLY A 96 -9.24 2.91 -5.35
CA GLY A 96 -8.82 3.76 -4.24
C GLY A 96 -7.94 4.95 -4.63
N TYR A 97 -7.46 5.00 -5.87
CA TYR A 97 -6.64 6.11 -6.38
C TYR A 97 -7.37 6.96 -7.41
N PHE A 98 -8.13 6.36 -8.28
CA PHE A 98 -8.87 7.06 -9.32
C PHE A 98 -9.93 6.16 -9.93
N ASN A 99 -11.20 6.57 -9.86
CA ASN A 99 -12.26 5.99 -10.66
C ASN A 99 -13.19 7.11 -11.17
N PRO A 100 -13.17 7.42 -12.47
CA PRO A 100 -14.02 8.46 -13.06
C PRO A 100 -15.51 8.09 -13.07
N GLU A 101 -15.86 6.84 -12.76
CA GLU A 101 -17.24 6.34 -12.76
C GLU A 101 -17.99 6.59 -11.45
N PHE A 102 -17.31 7.06 -10.38
CA PHE A 102 -17.99 7.37 -9.12
C PHE A 102 -18.68 8.73 -9.18
N ASN A 103 -19.99 8.75 -8.92
CA ASN A 103 -20.73 9.99 -8.68
C ASN A 103 -20.32 10.61 -7.33
N ILE A 104 -20.04 9.75 -6.34
CA ILE A 104 -19.58 10.15 -5.00
C ILE A 104 -18.35 9.31 -4.66
N ASP A 105 -17.18 9.93 -4.56
CA ASP A 105 -15.94 9.23 -4.27
C ASP A 105 -15.51 9.37 -2.81
N PHE A 106 -15.78 8.33 -2.00
CA PHE A 106 -15.21 8.14 -0.66
C PHE A 106 -14.05 7.14 -0.65
N ALA A 107 -13.61 6.62 -1.81
CA ALA A 107 -12.48 5.71 -1.91
C ALA A 107 -11.15 6.44 -1.98
N SER A 108 -11.05 7.51 -2.77
CA SER A 108 -9.80 8.24 -2.98
C SER A 108 -9.45 9.14 -1.79
N ALA A 109 -8.21 9.05 -1.33
CA ALA A 109 -7.69 9.93 -0.28
C ALA A 109 -6.69 10.94 -0.86
N THR A 110 -7.12 11.69 -1.88
CA THR A 110 -6.36 12.77 -2.55
C THR A 110 -7.23 14.02 -2.61
N PRO A 111 -6.64 15.22 -2.61
CA PRO A 111 -7.39 16.47 -2.77
C PRO A 111 -8.17 16.48 -4.09
N ASN A 112 -9.37 17.06 -4.08
CA ASN A 112 -10.10 17.37 -5.30
C ASN A 112 -9.57 18.68 -5.95
N GLU A 113 -10.03 18.97 -7.16
CA GLU A 113 -9.57 20.10 -7.96
C GLU A 113 -9.73 21.46 -7.25
N THR A 114 -10.77 21.64 -6.46
CA THR A 114 -11.08 22.93 -5.78
C THR A 114 -10.07 23.29 -4.68
N VAL A 115 -9.33 22.31 -4.19
CA VAL A 115 -8.28 22.51 -3.16
C VAL A 115 -6.95 22.91 -3.80
N LEU A 116 -6.72 22.50 -5.07
CA LEU A 116 -5.41 22.66 -5.73
C LEU A 116 -5.07 24.14 -5.97
N PRO A 117 -3.86 24.62 -5.61
CA PRO A 117 -3.45 26.01 -5.79
C PRO A 117 -2.94 26.28 -7.21
N MET A 118 -3.83 26.20 -8.22
CA MET A 118 -3.47 26.28 -9.64
C MET A 118 -2.79 27.59 -10.03
N GLU A 119 -3.26 28.74 -9.50
CA GLU A 119 -2.67 30.06 -9.81
C GLU A 119 -1.24 30.17 -9.24
N SER A 120 -0.99 29.64 -8.04
CA SER A 120 0.35 29.60 -7.46
C SER A 120 1.29 28.71 -8.28
N LEU A 121 0.80 27.54 -8.72
CA LEU A 121 1.59 26.66 -9.59
C LEU A 121 1.90 27.32 -10.94
N LYS A 122 0.94 27.98 -11.56
CA LYS A 122 1.15 28.71 -12.82
C LYS A 122 2.23 29.77 -12.67
N ARG A 123 2.17 30.59 -11.60
CA ARG A 123 3.22 31.58 -11.31
C ARG A 123 4.59 30.91 -11.10
N ALA A 124 4.64 29.82 -10.34
CA ALA A 124 5.88 29.10 -10.10
C ALA A 124 6.51 28.54 -11.38
N ILE A 125 5.71 27.93 -12.24
CA ILE A 125 6.19 27.40 -13.54
C ILE A 125 6.71 28.53 -14.43
N ASN A 126 5.95 29.61 -14.60
CA ASN A 126 6.38 30.76 -15.43
C ASN A 126 7.68 31.35 -14.88
N PHE A 127 7.78 31.56 -13.56
CA PHE A 127 9.01 32.05 -12.94
C PHE A 127 10.21 31.14 -13.23
N VAL A 128 10.04 29.82 -13.15
CA VAL A 128 11.12 28.87 -13.45
C VAL A 128 11.51 28.91 -14.91
N LEU A 129 10.55 29.00 -15.84
CA LEU A 129 10.83 29.10 -17.26
C LEU A 129 11.57 30.40 -17.62
N ASP A 130 11.22 31.53 -17.00
CA ASP A 130 11.89 32.80 -17.22
C ASP A 130 13.32 32.80 -16.62
N ARG A 131 13.50 32.25 -15.43
CA ARG A 131 14.78 32.22 -14.70
C ARG A 131 15.77 31.20 -15.25
N ASP A 132 15.30 29.97 -15.45
CA ASP A 132 16.17 28.80 -15.69
C ASP A 132 16.16 28.35 -17.15
N ARG A 133 15.14 28.76 -17.94
CA ARG A 133 15.01 28.45 -19.37
C ARG A 133 15.25 26.95 -19.65
N GLU A 134 16.12 26.64 -20.59
CA GLU A 134 16.44 25.29 -21.04
C GLU A 134 17.03 24.43 -19.90
N SER A 135 17.72 25.04 -18.94
CA SER A 135 18.35 24.29 -17.82
C SER A 135 17.34 23.60 -16.91
N ALA A 136 16.06 24.05 -16.90
CA ALA A 136 14.99 23.38 -16.16
C ALA A 136 14.66 21.95 -16.68
N PHE A 137 15.11 21.62 -17.90
CA PHE A 137 14.83 20.37 -18.60
C PHE A 137 16.03 19.46 -18.77
N LEU A 138 17.20 19.88 -18.32
CA LEU A 138 18.42 19.08 -18.36
C LEU A 138 18.52 18.15 -17.14
N TYR A 139 19.31 17.08 -17.28
CA TYR A 139 19.66 16.23 -16.13
C TYR A 139 20.55 16.99 -15.15
N GLU A 140 20.30 16.77 -13.89
CA GLU A 140 21.08 17.28 -12.76
C GLU A 140 21.47 16.15 -11.80
N ASP A 141 21.71 16.50 -10.54
CA ASP A 141 22.04 15.54 -9.48
C ASP A 141 20.94 14.49 -9.33
N PRO A 142 21.25 13.18 -9.42
CA PRO A 142 20.28 12.09 -9.22
C PRO A 142 19.56 12.15 -7.87
N GLN A 143 20.13 12.79 -6.87
CA GLN A 143 19.45 13.04 -5.60
C GLN A 143 18.29 14.06 -5.72
N GLY A 144 18.25 14.81 -6.81
CA GLY A 144 17.29 15.87 -7.06
C GLY A 144 17.89 17.26 -6.94
N TYR A 145 17.11 18.25 -7.38
CA TYR A 145 17.52 19.64 -7.46
C TYR A 145 18.08 20.18 -6.14
N PHE A 146 19.34 20.58 -6.15
CA PHE A 146 20.08 20.96 -4.94
C PHE A 146 19.37 22.03 -4.11
N TYR A 147 18.84 23.06 -4.74
CA TYR A 147 18.17 24.16 -4.01
C TYR A 147 16.86 23.71 -3.37
N LEU A 148 16.11 22.78 -4.01
CA LEU A 148 14.95 22.16 -3.36
C LEU A 148 15.36 21.39 -2.09
N ARG A 149 16.39 20.54 -2.18
CA ARG A 149 16.90 19.77 -1.04
C ARG A 149 17.36 20.72 0.10
N LYS A 150 18.05 21.79 -0.24
CA LYS A 150 18.47 22.82 0.72
C LYS A 150 17.28 23.54 1.38
N THR A 151 16.25 23.87 0.61
CA THR A 151 15.01 24.50 1.11
C THR A 151 14.26 23.53 2.05
N ILE A 152 14.19 22.23 1.68
CA ILE A 152 13.62 21.18 2.54
C ILE A 152 14.36 21.12 3.87
N CYS A 153 15.70 21.08 3.88
CA CYS A 153 16.49 21.07 5.14
C CYS A 153 16.16 22.27 6.03
N LYS A 154 16.08 23.47 5.45
CA LYS A 154 15.73 24.69 6.20
C LYS A 154 14.33 24.59 6.82
N LYS A 155 13.32 24.11 6.05
CA LYS A 155 11.96 23.94 6.58
C LYS A 155 11.89 22.84 7.63
N LEU A 156 12.56 21.71 7.45
CA LEU A 156 12.65 20.64 8.45
C LEU A 156 13.23 21.13 9.77
N LYS A 157 14.31 21.92 9.73
CA LYS A 157 14.91 22.51 10.94
C LYS A 157 13.96 23.49 11.61
N LYS A 158 13.32 24.37 10.85
CA LYS A 158 12.45 25.44 11.37
C LYS A 158 11.11 24.91 11.90
N GLU A 159 10.48 23.97 11.18
CA GLU A 159 9.08 23.58 11.41
C GLU A 159 8.94 22.24 12.16
N GLU A 160 9.93 21.37 12.04
CA GLU A 160 9.90 20.00 12.58
C GLU A 160 10.99 19.73 13.63
N ASN A 161 11.88 20.70 13.85
CA ASN A 161 13.09 20.50 14.69
C ASN A 161 13.96 19.32 14.26
N ILE A 162 14.01 19.06 12.92
CA ILE A 162 14.86 18.04 12.32
C ILE A 162 16.07 18.73 11.70
N ASP A 163 17.27 18.49 12.28
CA ASP A 163 18.53 18.97 11.74
C ASP A 163 19.18 17.88 10.87
N ILE A 164 19.31 18.14 9.56
CA ILE A 164 19.80 17.16 8.60
C ILE A 164 20.59 17.86 7.49
N GLU A 165 21.63 17.20 6.99
CA GLU A 165 22.44 17.70 5.89
C GLU A 165 21.76 17.49 4.54
N VAL A 166 22.08 18.35 3.55
CA VAL A 166 21.51 18.28 2.21
C VAL A 166 21.81 16.96 1.51
N LYS A 167 22.99 16.37 1.77
CA LYS A 167 23.38 15.05 1.22
C LYS A 167 22.45 13.91 1.64
N ASN A 168 21.77 14.05 2.78
CA ASN A 168 20.87 13.02 3.33
C ASN A 168 19.43 13.14 2.80
N ILE A 169 19.14 14.08 1.91
CA ILE A 169 17.83 14.25 1.26
C ILE A 169 17.87 13.63 -0.14
N GLN A 170 16.97 12.69 -0.41
CA GLN A 170 16.72 12.12 -1.73
C GLN A 170 15.32 12.47 -2.20
N ILE A 171 15.18 13.13 -3.35
CA ILE A 171 13.88 13.38 -3.99
C ILE A 171 13.42 12.10 -4.70
N VAL A 172 12.13 11.76 -4.54
CA VAL A 172 11.52 10.56 -5.13
C VAL A 172 10.14 10.86 -5.72
N SER A 173 9.66 10.00 -6.63
CA SER A 173 8.36 10.10 -7.31
C SER A 173 7.21 9.59 -6.43
N GLY A 174 7.01 10.22 -5.26
CA GLY A 174 6.00 9.83 -4.27
C GLY A 174 6.50 8.78 -3.27
N ALA A 175 5.75 8.60 -2.17
CA ALA A 175 6.13 7.68 -1.08
C ALA A 175 6.32 6.24 -1.55
N GLN A 176 5.50 5.75 -2.50
CA GLN A 176 5.61 4.38 -2.99
C GLN A 176 7.00 4.09 -3.56
N GLN A 177 7.53 4.98 -4.41
CA GLN A 177 8.90 4.82 -4.93
C GLN A 177 9.93 4.84 -3.79
N GLY A 178 9.75 5.72 -2.80
CA GLY A 178 10.63 5.75 -1.62
C GLY A 178 10.63 4.43 -0.85
N ILE A 179 9.46 3.85 -0.62
CA ILE A 179 9.30 2.55 0.04
C ILE A 179 9.97 1.44 -0.79
N ASP A 180 9.75 1.42 -2.11
CA ASP A 180 10.33 0.42 -3.01
C ASP A 180 11.87 0.50 -3.00
N ILE A 181 12.44 1.70 -3.15
CA ILE A 181 13.90 1.92 -3.14
C ILE A 181 14.51 1.46 -1.81
N ILE A 182 13.92 1.85 -0.66
CA ILE A 182 14.39 1.44 0.66
C ILE A 182 14.30 -0.08 0.81
N SER A 183 13.18 -0.68 0.39
CA SER A 183 13.01 -2.12 0.46
C SER A 183 14.05 -2.87 -0.35
N GLU A 184 14.31 -2.44 -1.58
CA GLU A 184 15.26 -3.08 -2.50
C GLU A 184 16.74 -2.81 -2.14
N ALA A 185 17.02 -1.68 -1.48
CA ALA A 185 18.39 -1.33 -1.05
C ALA A 185 18.80 -1.97 0.27
N PHE A 186 17.84 -2.15 1.20
CA PHE A 186 18.14 -2.46 2.59
C PHE A 186 17.68 -3.84 3.06
N LEU A 187 16.67 -4.42 2.40
CA LEU A 187 16.07 -5.69 2.80
C LEU A 187 16.52 -6.84 1.89
N TYR A 188 16.75 -8.00 2.50
CA TYR A 188 17.10 -9.24 1.82
C TYR A 188 16.00 -10.28 2.02
N PRO A 189 15.93 -11.33 1.16
CA PRO A 189 15.02 -12.43 1.33
C PRO A 189 15.09 -13.03 2.74
N ASN A 190 13.92 -13.26 3.35
CA ASN A 190 13.72 -13.72 4.73
C ASN A 190 14.00 -12.70 5.84
N ASP A 191 14.44 -11.48 5.56
CA ASP A 191 14.45 -10.43 6.57
C ASP A 191 13.05 -10.22 7.13
N ILE A 192 12.98 -9.94 8.44
CA ILE A 192 11.70 -9.73 9.12
C ILE A 192 11.38 -8.24 9.12
N VAL A 193 10.23 -7.91 8.54
CA VAL A 193 9.66 -6.55 8.56
C VAL A 193 8.40 -6.58 9.42
N ILE A 194 8.30 -5.67 10.38
CA ILE A 194 7.07 -5.46 11.13
C ILE A 194 6.26 -4.36 10.49
N VAL A 195 4.95 -4.57 10.43
CA VAL A 195 3.97 -3.58 9.99
C VAL A 195 2.81 -3.48 10.99
N GLU A 196 2.13 -2.36 11.00
CA GLU A 196 0.86 -2.18 11.72
C GLU A 196 -0.25 -3.03 11.09
N ASP A 197 -1.23 -3.49 11.86
CA ASP A 197 -2.42 -4.18 11.37
C ASP A 197 -3.70 -3.44 11.83
N PRO A 198 -4.42 -2.76 10.94
CA PRO A 198 -4.24 -2.65 9.48
C PRO A 198 -3.11 -1.68 9.05
N THR A 199 -2.64 -1.80 7.80
CA THR A 199 -1.57 -0.96 7.25
C THR A 199 -1.80 -0.60 5.78
N TYR A 200 -0.96 0.30 5.25
CA TYR A 200 -0.95 0.65 3.84
C TYR A 200 -0.48 -0.53 2.97
N ARG A 201 -1.34 -0.96 2.06
CA ARG A 201 -1.08 -2.14 1.23
C ARG A 201 0.14 -1.99 0.31
N GLY A 202 0.38 -0.78 -0.21
CA GLY A 202 1.53 -0.53 -1.08
C GLY A 202 2.86 -0.89 -0.43
N ALA A 203 3.06 -0.50 0.84
CA ALA A 203 4.25 -0.87 1.61
C ALA A 203 4.34 -2.38 1.82
N ARG A 204 3.23 -3.02 2.20
CA ARG A 204 3.19 -4.48 2.38
C ARG A 204 3.58 -5.23 1.10
N ASN A 205 3.13 -4.75 -0.06
CA ASN A 205 3.47 -5.34 -1.35
C ASN A 205 4.96 -5.17 -1.70
N SER A 206 5.55 -4.00 -1.41
CA SER A 206 7.00 -3.77 -1.60
C SER A 206 7.84 -4.76 -0.77
N PHE A 207 7.46 -5.00 0.48
CA PHE A 207 8.17 -5.98 1.32
C PHE A 207 7.97 -7.41 0.85
N LYS A 208 6.76 -7.79 0.41
CA LYS A 208 6.49 -9.11 -0.18
C LYS A 208 7.27 -9.35 -1.47
N LYS A 209 7.42 -8.32 -2.31
CA LYS A 209 8.20 -8.39 -3.56
C LYS A 209 9.67 -8.73 -3.32
N ASN A 210 10.22 -8.32 -2.18
CA ASN A 210 11.58 -8.61 -1.75
C ASN A 210 11.69 -9.89 -0.89
N ASP A 211 10.69 -10.78 -0.92
CA ASP A 211 10.63 -12.04 -0.18
C ASP A 211 10.84 -11.88 1.34
N CYS A 212 10.47 -10.74 1.90
CA CYS A 212 10.55 -10.47 3.32
C CYS A 212 9.46 -11.23 4.10
N LYS A 213 9.76 -11.60 5.33
CA LYS A 213 8.78 -12.13 6.29
C LYS A 213 8.08 -10.99 6.98
N ILE A 214 6.80 -10.78 6.67
CA ILE A 214 6.00 -9.73 7.30
C ILE A 214 5.40 -10.25 8.59
N MET A 215 5.61 -9.53 9.69
CA MET A 215 4.93 -9.74 10.96
C MET A 215 4.09 -8.52 11.32
N GLU A 216 2.96 -8.74 11.93
CA GLU A 216 1.97 -7.70 12.21
C GLU A 216 1.92 -7.40 13.71
N VAL A 217 1.69 -6.12 14.04
CA VAL A 217 1.33 -5.65 15.37
C VAL A 217 -0.01 -4.92 15.31
N SER A 218 -0.92 -5.30 16.21
CA SER A 218 -2.28 -4.76 16.20
C SER A 218 -2.31 -3.27 16.52
N MET A 219 -3.13 -2.51 15.79
CA MET A 219 -3.42 -1.11 16.10
C MET A 219 -4.38 -0.99 17.28
N GLN A 220 -4.05 -0.12 18.20
CA GLN A 220 -4.82 0.29 19.37
C GLN A 220 -5.35 1.72 19.21
N LYS A 221 -6.05 2.25 20.22
CA LYS A 221 -6.66 3.59 20.18
C LYS A 221 -5.64 4.75 20.04
N ASP A 222 -4.38 4.50 20.35
CA ASP A 222 -3.28 5.47 20.48
C ASP A 222 -1.99 5.01 19.78
N GLY A 223 -2.09 4.14 18.77
CA GLY A 223 -0.99 3.58 18.00
C GLY A 223 -0.89 2.05 18.10
N PHE A 224 0.24 1.48 17.77
CA PHE A 224 0.47 0.04 17.76
C PHE A 224 0.52 -0.60 19.17
N SER A 225 0.40 -1.93 19.25
CA SER A 225 0.54 -2.69 20.49
C SER A 225 2.02 -2.89 20.87
N VAL A 226 2.50 -2.11 21.82
CA VAL A 226 3.87 -2.24 22.36
C VAL A 226 4.13 -3.65 22.89
N ARG A 227 3.15 -4.24 23.59
CA ARG A 227 3.25 -5.59 24.15
C ARG A 227 3.49 -6.66 23.08
N GLU A 228 2.81 -6.55 21.92
CA GLU A 228 3.00 -7.48 20.80
C GLU A 228 4.37 -7.29 20.17
N LEU A 229 4.80 -6.04 19.96
CA LEU A 229 6.13 -5.74 19.45
C LEU A 229 7.21 -6.32 20.35
N GLU A 230 7.17 -6.07 21.66
CA GLU A 230 8.16 -6.61 22.61
C GLU A 230 8.20 -8.14 22.61
N LYS A 231 7.05 -8.83 22.46
CA LYS A 231 7.02 -10.29 22.34
C LYS A 231 7.75 -10.80 21.10
N ILE A 232 7.60 -10.09 19.97
CA ILE A 232 8.29 -10.42 18.73
C ILE A 232 9.79 -10.20 18.89
N LEU A 233 10.20 -9.04 19.40
CA LEU A 233 11.60 -8.63 19.57
C LEU A 233 12.39 -9.57 20.50
N LYS A 234 11.75 -10.15 21.51
CA LYS A 234 12.38 -11.14 22.41
C LYS A 234 12.71 -12.47 21.69
N ARG A 235 12.09 -12.75 20.55
CA ARG A 235 12.20 -14.05 19.87
C ARG A 235 12.80 -13.97 18.47
N LYS A 236 12.79 -12.81 17.87
CA LYS A 236 13.16 -12.60 16.46
C LYS A 236 14.01 -11.34 16.31
N LYS A 237 15.07 -11.42 15.53
CA LYS A 237 15.79 -10.25 15.05
C LYS A 237 14.98 -9.69 13.87
N ILE A 238 14.53 -8.45 13.99
CA ILE A 238 13.83 -7.75 12.90
C ILE A 238 14.77 -6.76 12.24
N LYS A 239 14.48 -6.43 10.99
CA LYS A 239 15.29 -5.49 10.21
C LYS A 239 14.64 -4.10 10.16
N LEU A 240 13.33 -4.06 9.99
CA LEU A 240 12.59 -2.84 9.75
C LEU A 240 11.22 -2.87 10.45
N PHE A 241 10.80 -1.72 10.99
CA PHE A 241 9.43 -1.44 11.40
C PHE A 241 8.85 -0.34 10.52
N TYR A 242 7.85 -0.66 9.69
CA TYR A 242 7.13 0.33 8.89
C TYR A 242 5.93 0.85 9.66
N THR A 243 5.78 2.17 9.73
CA THR A 243 4.69 2.83 10.44
C THR A 243 4.28 4.16 9.80
N MET A 244 3.01 4.51 9.98
CA MET A 244 2.45 5.84 9.70
C MET A 244 2.02 6.47 11.04
N PRO A 245 2.92 7.11 11.79
CA PRO A 245 2.66 7.49 13.18
C PRO A 245 1.60 8.59 13.33
N ASN A 246 1.35 9.39 12.29
CA ASN A 246 0.42 10.50 12.31
C ASN A 246 -0.70 10.30 11.27
N PHE A 247 -1.96 10.26 11.75
CA PHE A 247 -3.15 10.08 10.90
C PHE A 247 -3.06 8.86 9.97
N GLN A 248 -2.70 7.74 10.57
CA GLN A 248 -2.44 6.46 9.93
C GLN A 248 -3.51 6.07 8.89
N ASN A 249 -3.09 5.63 7.72
CA ASN A 249 -3.97 5.07 6.70
C ASN A 249 -4.05 3.55 6.87
N PRO A 250 -5.25 2.97 7.19
CA PRO A 250 -6.58 3.56 7.03
C PRO A 250 -7.23 4.14 8.29
N THR A 251 -6.65 4.00 9.48
CA THR A 251 -7.36 4.16 10.74
C THR A 251 -7.58 5.61 11.18
N GLY A 252 -6.82 6.57 10.64
CA GLY A 252 -6.83 7.97 11.09
C GLY A 252 -6.24 8.17 12.50
N ILE A 253 -5.69 7.12 13.10
CA ILE A 253 -5.09 7.16 14.44
C ILE A 253 -3.73 7.85 14.37
N SER A 254 -3.45 8.70 15.36
CA SER A 254 -2.08 9.17 15.63
C SER A 254 -1.51 8.44 16.83
N MET A 255 -0.24 8.03 16.71
CA MET A 255 0.53 7.40 17.77
C MET A 255 0.77 8.39 18.90
N SER A 256 0.57 7.96 20.15
CA SER A 256 0.85 8.80 21.30
C SER A 256 2.35 9.09 21.44
N PHE A 257 2.68 10.20 22.12
CA PHE A 257 4.06 10.60 22.33
C PHE A 257 4.85 9.49 23.04
N GLU A 258 4.28 8.88 24.07
CA GLU A 258 4.88 7.82 24.85
C GLU A 258 5.22 6.59 23.99
N LYS A 259 4.33 6.25 23.06
CA LYS A 259 4.58 5.13 22.13
C LYS A 259 5.63 5.46 21.08
N LYS A 260 5.73 6.72 20.63
CA LYS A 260 6.81 7.18 19.75
C LYS A 260 8.16 7.03 20.43
N ILE A 261 8.30 7.52 21.65
CA ILE A 261 9.54 7.38 22.45
C ILE A 261 9.84 5.90 22.66
N LYS A 262 8.83 5.11 23.06
CA LYS A 262 9.03 3.66 23.29
C LYS A 262 9.48 2.91 22.04
N LEU A 263 8.97 3.27 20.86
CA LEU A 263 9.40 2.67 19.59
C LEU A 263 10.87 2.99 19.29
N LEU A 264 11.28 4.23 19.50
CA LEU A 264 12.70 4.67 19.33
C LEU A 264 13.64 3.94 20.28
N GLU A 265 13.27 3.81 21.56
CA GLU A 265 14.05 3.03 22.56
C GLU A 265 14.19 1.55 22.13
N LEU A 266 13.09 0.96 21.64
CA LEU A 266 13.11 -0.43 21.17
C LEU A 266 13.95 -0.58 19.90
N ALA A 267 13.91 0.38 18.98
CA ALA A 267 14.72 0.37 17.77
C ALA A 267 16.22 0.40 18.08
N GLU A 268 16.63 1.21 19.04
CA GLU A 268 18.00 1.25 19.50
C GLU A 268 18.41 -0.04 20.23
N LYS A 269 17.60 -0.46 21.19
CA LYS A 269 17.89 -1.64 22.03
C LYS A 269 18.00 -2.94 21.22
N TYR A 270 17.18 -3.12 20.17
CA TYR A 270 17.11 -4.34 19.37
C TYR A 270 17.72 -4.19 17.97
N ASP A 271 18.39 -3.09 17.70
CA ASP A 271 19.14 -2.81 16.48
C ASP A 271 18.32 -3.00 15.18
N PHE A 272 17.19 -2.28 15.09
CA PHE A 272 16.40 -2.20 13.87
C PHE A 272 16.12 -0.77 13.44
N TYR A 273 15.75 -0.58 12.16
CA TYR A 273 15.36 0.71 11.63
C TYR A 273 13.85 0.88 11.60
N ILE A 274 13.42 2.12 11.66
CA ILE A 274 12.03 2.53 11.52
C ILE A 274 11.88 3.22 10.16
N LEU A 275 10.91 2.78 9.36
CA LEU A 275 10.48 3.49 8.16
C LEU A 275 9.20 4.27 8.49
N GLU A 276 9.36 5.57 8.69
CA GLU A 276 8.25 6.48 8.95
C GLU A 276 7.70 7.01 7.63
N ASP A 277 6.46 6.67 7.30
CA ASP A 277 5.74 7.19 6.13
C ASP A 277 4.80 8.33 6.55
N ASP A 278 5.16 9.55 6.18
CA ASP A 278 4.42 10.76 6.50
C ASP A 278 3.83 11.43 5.26
N GLY A 279 2.61 11.06 4.95
CA GLY A 279 1.83 11.72 3.90
C GLY A 279 0.81 12.73 4.42
N LEU A 280 0.55 12.78 5.74
CA LEU A 280 -0.63 13.46 6.27
C LEU A 280 -0.41 14.37 7.47
N SER A 281 0.76 14.40 8.10
CA SER A 281 1.02 15.16 9.34
C SER A 281 0.70 16.66 9.22
N ASN A 282 0.80 17.24 8.03
CA ASN A 282 0.44 18.64 7.76
C ASN A 282 -1.08 18.92 7.76
N LEU A 283 -1.92 17.89 7.68
CA LEU A 283 -3.39 18.01 7.73
C LEU A 283 -3.92 17.73 9.14
N TYR A 284 -3.39 18.43 10.12
CA TYR A 284 -3.90 18.42 11.50
C TYR A 284 -5.04 19.42 11.67
N PHE A 285 -6.03 19.08 12.51
CA PHE A 285 -7.21 19.91 12.77
C PHE A 285 -7.27 20.44 14.20
N ASP A 286 -6.36 19.98 15.06
CA ASP A 286 -6.12 20.51 16.39
C ASP A 286 -5.23 21.77 16.32
N LYS A 287 -4.89 22.36 17.48
CA LYS A 287 -4.06 23.58 17.55
C LYS A 287 -2.62 23.32 17.12
N ASN A 288 -2.09 22.14 17.43
CA ASN A 288 -0.68 21.83 17.24
C ASN A 288 -0.51 20.70 16.22
N LYS A 289 0.51 20.83 15.38
CA LYS A 289 0.98 19.76 14.52
C LYS A 289 1.57 18.63 15.39
N PRO A 290 1.25 17.36 15.11
CA PRO A 290 1.86 16.25 15.84
C PRO A 290 3.34 16.10 15.45
N GLU A 291 4.20 15.80 16.43
CA GLU A 291 5.61 15.48 16.19
C GLU A 291 5.74 14.24 15.29
N THR A 292 6.82 14.18 14.52
CA THR A 292 7.21 13.00 13.76
C THR A 292 8.13 12.11 14.62
N LEU A 293 8.29 10.84 14.26
CA LEU A 293 9.32 9.98 14.87
C LEU A 293 10.72 10.54 14.56
N LYS A 294 10.91 11.03 13.34
CA LYS A 294 12.18 11.60 12.90
C LYS A 294 12.60 12.81 13.74
N SER A 295 11.65 13.68 14.16
CA SER A 295 11.96 14.83 15.02
C SER A 295 12.40 14.43 16.44
N LEU A 296 12.04 13.23 16.87
CA LEU A 296 12.37 12.66 18.19
C LEU A 296 13.59 11.71 18.14
N ASP A 297 14.06 11.37 16.94
CA ASP A 297 15.13 10.39 16.69
C ASP A 297 16.50 10.99 16.98
N LYS A 298 17.14 10.56 18.08
CA LYS A 298 18.48 10.99 18.50
C LYS A 298 19.60 10.07 18.00
N ASN A 299 19.24 8.87 17.51
CA ASN A 299 20.20 7.78 17.24
C ASN A 299 20.24 7.37 15.77
N ASN A 300 19.65 8.19 14.86
CA ASN A 300 19.60 7.96 13.42
C ASN A 300 18.99 6.60 13.06
N ARG A 301 17.92 6.18 13.77
CA ARG A 301 17.18 4.95 13.52
C ARG A 301 15.99 5.14 12.59
N VAL A 302 15.61 6.38 12.28
CA VAL A 302 14.43 6.66 11.46
C VAL A 302 14.84 7.06 10.05
N ILE A 303 14.38 6.27 9.08
CA ILE A 303 14.29 6.64 7.66
C ILE A 303 12.92 7.30 7.49
N TYR A 304 12.90 8.58 7.11
CA TYR A 304 11.65 9.33 7.05
C TYR A 304 11.27 9.62 5.60
N ILE A 305 10.04 9.29 5.21
CA ILE A 305 9.47 9.63 3.91
C ILE A 305 8.42 10.71 4.10
N LYS A 306 8.58 11.83 3.40
CA LYS A 306 7.55 12.87 3.31
C LYS A 306 6.95 12.89 1.91
N SER A 307 5.66 12.63 1.81
CA SER A 307 4.92 12.71 0.54
C SER A 307 4.02 13.92 0.48
N TYR A 308 4.01 14.57 -0.67
CA TYR A 308 3.13 15.71 -0.94
C TYR A 308 1.86 15.31 -1.71
N SER A 309 1.75 14.06 -2.19
CA SER A 309 0.64 13.60 -3.04
C SER A 309 -0.74 13.67 -2.39
N LYS A 310 -0.83 13.62 -1.05
CA LYS A 310 -2.09 13.62 -0.30
C LYS A 310 -2.49 15.00 0.25
N ILE A 311 -1.56 15.93 0.22
CA ILE A 311 -1.71 17.26 0.84
C ILE A 311 -1.53 18.40 -0.15
N PHE A 312 -1.10 18.08 -1.38
CA PHE A 312 -0.84 19.07 -2.45
C PHE A 312 -1.34 18.53 -3.79
N MET A 313 -0.50 18.47 -4.79
CA MET A 313 -0.83 18.03 -6.16
C MET A 313 -0.27 16.63 -6.45
N PRO A 314 -1.10 15.58 -6.45
CA PRO A 314 -0.61 14.20 -6.67
C PRO A 314 0.09 14.02 -8.03
N GLY A 315 -0.32 14.75 -9.06
CA GLY A 315 0.26 14.69 -10.41
C GLY A 315 1.70 15.22 -10.51
N LEU A 316 2.17 16.04 -9.57
CA LEU A 316 3.57 16.49 -9.54
C LEU A 316 4.54 15.39 -9.13
N ARG A 317 4.05 14.32 -8.50
CA ARG A 317 4.85 13.16 -8.07
C ARG A 317 6.05 13.52 -7.21
N LEU A 318 5.86 14.37 -6.20
CA LEU A 318 6.92 14.84 -5.31
C LEU A 318 6.84 14.21 -3.93
N ALA A 319 7.96 13.66 -3.49
CA ALA A 319 8.23 13.21 -2.13
C ALA A 319 9.75 13.28 -1.90
N TYR A 320 10.17 13.16 -0.65
CA TYR A 320 11.58 12.99 -0.31
C TYR A 320 11.77 11.97 0.80
N ILE A 321 12.98 11.42 0.85
CA ILE A 321 13.45 10.53 1.91
C ILE A 321 14.55 11.25 2.67
N THR A 322 14.55 11.16 4.01
CA THR A 322 15.74 11.46 4.81
C THR A 322 16.47 10.16 5.13
N ILE A 323 17.74 10.09 4.79
CA ILE A 323 18.51 8.86 4.85
C ILE A 323 19.60 8.98 5.93
N PRO A 324 19.69 8.05 6.91
CA PRO A 324 20.83 7.96 7.81
C PRO A 324 22.16 7.76 7.05
N ASP A 325 23.25 8.38 7.51
CA ASP A 325 24.55 8.34 6.81
C ASP A 325 25.02 6.94 6.45
N ILE A 326 24.84 5.98 7.35
CA ILE A 326 25.26 4.59 7.14
C ILE A 326 24.53 3.88 6.00
N LEU A 327 23.35 4.35 5.60
CA LEU A 327 22.54 3.78 4.52
C LEU A 327 22.61 4.60 3.24
N LEU A 328 23.31 5.74 3.24
CA LEU A 328 23.27 6.72 2.18
C LEU A 328 23.68 6.12 0.83
N ASP A 329 24.90 5.60 0.75
CA ASP A 329 25.45 5.08 -0.51
C ASP A 329 24.60 3.96 -1.11
N THR A 330 24.10 3.07 -0.25
CA THR A 330 23.27 1.92 -0.69
C THR A 330 21.94 2.38 -1.27
N ILE A 331 21.28 3.33 -0.61
CA ILE A 331 19.98 3.85 -1.05
C ILE A 331 20.14 4.70 -2.31
N LEU A 332 21.21 5.52 -2.39
CA LEU A 332 21.49 6.33 -3.58
C LEU A 332 21.83 5.49 -4.80
N ALA A 333 22.64 4.45 -4.65
CA ALA A 333 22.95 3.52 -5.74
C ALA A 333 21.67 2.84 -6.26
N ARG A 334 20.76 2.44 -5.37
CA ARG A 334 19.48 1.84 -5.76
C ARG A 334 18.56 2.83 -6.46
N LYS A 335 18.49 4.08 -5.95
CA LYS A 335 17.71 5.15 -6.59
C LYS A 335 18.18 5.43 -8.00
N PHE A 336 19.49 5.52 -8.21
CA PHE A 336 20.09 5.72 -9.55
C PHE A 336 19.73 4.60 -10.52
N SER A 337 19.64 3.36 -10.05
CA SER A 337 19.23 2.21 -10.86
C SER A 337 17.71 2.16 -11.13
N SER A 338 16.89 2.81 -10.30
CA SER A 338 15.42 2.81 -10.42
C SER A 338 14.94 3.85 -11.42
N ASP A 339 15.42 5.09 -11.29
CA ASP A 339 15.26 6.17 -12.26
C ASP A 339 16.49 7.09 -12.15
N ILE A 340 16.91 7.66 -13.25
CA ILE A 340 18.12 8.49 -13.30
C ILE A 340 17.85 9.84 -12.60
N TYR A 341 16.69 10.45 -12.87
CA TYR A 341 16.37 11.78 -12.41
C TYR A 341 14.85 12.04 -12.37
N HIS A 342 14.40 12.77 -11.38
CA HIS A 342 13.01 13.20 -11.32
C HIS A 342 12.83 14.57 -11.98
N SER A 343 11.63 14.85 -12.54
CA SER A 343 11.32 16.10 -13.27
C SER A 343 11.92 17.37 -12.64
N GLY A 344 12.88 17.99 -13.32
CA GLY A 344 13.57 19.20 -12.88
C GLY A 344 12.62 20.39 -12.77
N LEU A 345 11.73 20.56 -13.73
CA LEU A 345 10.73 21.63 -13.72
C LEU A 345 9.84 21.56 -12.48
N ASN A 346 9.33 20.36 -12.14
CA ASN A 346 8.45 20.18 -10.97
C ASN A 346 9.19 20.48 -9.66
N GLN A 347 10.44 20.05 -9.56
CA GLN A 347 11.27 20.29 -8.38
C GLN A 347 11.55 21.80 -8.18
N ARG A 348 11.89 22.51 -9.25
CA ARG A 348 12.17 23.96 -9.23
C ARG A 348 10.92 24.77 -8.93
N ALA A 349 9.79 24.43 -9.54
CA ALA A 349 8.50 25.06 -9.26
C ALA A 349 8.08 24.86 -7.81
N PHE A 350 8.26 23.65 -7.26
CA PHE A 350 7.94 23.36 -5.87
C PHE A 350 8.89 24.09 -4.90
N GLN A 351 10.18 24.17 -5.22
CA GLN A 351 11.13 24.97 -4.44
C GLN A 351 10.69 26.43 -4.34
N TYR A 352 10.27 27.03 -5.48
CA TYR A 352 9.74 28.39 -5.49
C TYR A 352 8.52 28.55 -4.56
N LEU A 353 7.54 27.62 -4.64
CA LEU A 353 6.35 27.63 -3.77
C LEU A 353 6.68 27.54 -2.28
N LEU A 354 7.71 26.77 -1.94
CA LEU A 354 8.16 26.64 -0.54
C LEU A 354 8.83 27.94 -0.02
N GLU A 355 9.53 28.68 -0.89
CA GLU A 355 10.32 29.86 -0.49
C GLU A 355 9.50 31.15 -0.47
N ASN A 356 8.51 31.30 -1.35
CA ASN A 356 7.70 32.52 -1.43
C ASN A 356 6.45 32.52 -0.54
N GLY A 357 6.22 31.44 0.27
CA GLY A 357 5.11 31.33 1.19
C GLY A 357 3.79 30.79 0.60
N ASP A 358 3.71 30.54 -0.71
CA ASP A 358 2.51 29.96 -1.35
C ASP A 358 2.13 28.60 -0.75
N TRP A 359 3.13 27.82 -0.34
CA TRP A 359 2.94 26.55 0.35
C TRP A 359 2.17 26.74 1.68
N ASP A 360 2.57 27.69 2.50
CA ASP A 360 1.99 27.88 3.84
C ASP A 360 0.53 28.37 3.72
N ILE A 361 0.26 29.27 2.78
CA ILE A 361 -1.09 29.75 2.42
C ILE A 361 -1.96 28.57 1.95
N HIS A 362 -1.43 27.72 1.07
CA HIS A 362 -2.16 26.53 0.60
C HIS A 362 -2.50 25.59 1.76
N MET A 363 -1.54 25.30 2.64
CA MET A 363 -1.75 24.38 3.74
C MET A 363 -2.78 24.88 4.76
N GLU A 364 -2.81 26.17 5.01
CA GLU A 364 -3.85 26.78 5.86
C GLU A 364 -5.23 26.61 5.24
N LYS A 365 -5.37 26.96 3.96
CA LYS A 365 -6.61 26.78 3.20
C LYS A 365 -7.07 25.32 3.18
N ALA A 366 -6.17 24.39 2.88
CA ALA A 366 -6.46 22.96 2.82
C ALA A 366 -6.93 22.41 4.18
N ARG A 367 -6.25 22.78 5.28
CA ARG A 367 -6.68 22.38 6.64
C ARG A 367 -8.09 22.84 6.95
N ASN A 368 -8.43 24.08 6.62
CA ASN A 368 -9.76 24.63 6.89
C ASN A 368 -10.84 23.88 6.08
N ILE A 369 -10.63 23.66 4.78
CA ILE A 369 -11.57 22.92 3.92
C ILE A 369 -11.76 21.49 4.44
N PHE A 370 -10.68 20.77 4.69
CA PHE A 370 -10.77 19.37 5.14
C PHE A 370 -11.32 19.22 6.54
N LYS A 371 -11.12 20.19 7.42
CA LYS A 371 -11.74 20.24 8.75
C LYS A 371 -13.26 20.36 8.68
N GLU A 372 -13.79 21.19 7.79
CA GLU A 372 -15.23 21.32 7.59
C GLU A 372 -15.81 20.05 6.93
N LYS A 373 -15.18 19.51 5.89
CA LYS A 373 -15.60 18.23 5.28
C LYS A 373 -15.62 17.08 6.31
N GLN A 374 -14.59 16.98 7.16
CA GLN A 374 -14.55 16.01 8.25
C GLN A 374 -15.74 16.18 9.21
N LYS A 375 -16.07 17.41 9.59
CA LYS A 375 -17.18 17.72 10.51
C LYS A 375 -18.53 17.30 9.92
N ILE A 376 -18.77 17.62 8.64
CA ILE A 376 -19.99 17.23 7.91
C ILE A 376 -20.09 15.70 7.87
N MET A 377 -19.04 15.01 7.42
CA MET A 377 -19.02 13.55 7.33
C MET A 377 -19.19 12.88 8.70
N TYR A 378 -18.51 13.37 9.74
CA TYR A 378 -18.64 12.83 11.10
C TYR A 378 -20.08 12.94 11.63
N ASN A 379 -20.73 14.12 11.46
CA ASN A 379 -22.08 14.34 11.90
C ASN A 379 -23.10 13.47 11.14
N SER A 380 -22.86 13.22 9.86
CA SER A 380 -23.69 12.34 9.03
C SER A 380 -23.52 10.87 9.43
N LEU A 381 -22.29 10.40 9.62
CA LEU A 381 -21.98 9.03 10.04
C LEU A 381 -22.58 8.70 11.41
N LYS A 382 -22.58 9.63 12.36
CA LYS A 382 -23.18 9.42 13.70
C LYS A 382 -24.68 9.13 13.66
N LYS A 383 -25.37 9.43 12.57
CA LYS A 383 -26.81 9.13 12.40
C LYS A 383 -27.05 7.65 12.03
N ILE A 384 -26.02 6.93 11.54
CA ILE A 384 -26.13 5.51 11.22
C ILE A 384 -26.02 4.70 12.51
N LYS A 385 -27.00 3.82 12.73
CA LYS A 385 -27.03 2.92 13.91
C LYS A 385 -26.03 1.77 13.75
N ASP A 386 -25.57 1.24 14.87
CA ASP A 386 -24.76 0.02 14.99
C ASP A 386 -23.39 0.05 14.29
N ILE A 387 -22.93 1.24 13.87
CA ILE A 387 -21.53 1.45 13.47
C ILE A 387 -20.72 2.06 14.62
N SER A 388 -19.41 1.83 14.59
CA SER A 388 -18.48 2.46 15.53
C SER A 388 -17.37 3.16 14.78
N LEU A 389 -17.10 4.39 15.14
CA LEU A 389 -16.02 5.19 14.56
C LEU A 389 -15.45 6.16 15.58
N LYS A 390 -14.21 6.58 15.34
CA LYS A 390 -13.54 7.64 16.08
C LYS A 390 -13.38 8.85 15.17
N LYS A 391 -13.61 10.06 15.70
CA LYS A 391 -13.32 11.29 14.96
C LYS A 391 -11.80 11.48 14.91
N PRO A 392 -11.15 11.45 13.72
CA PRO A 392 -9.72 11.65 13.62
C PRO A 392 -9.36 13.12 13.93
N LYS A 393 -8.17 13.36 14.46
CA LYS A 393 -7.66 14.71 14.76
C LYS A 393 -6.99 15.37 13.54
N GLY A 394 -7.03 14.71 12.39
CA GLY A 394 -6.42 15.14 11.13
C GLY A 394 -6.53 14.06 10.07
N GLY A 395 -5.79 14.21 8.97
CA GLY A 395 -5.83 13.30 7.84
C GLY A 395 -7.06 13.45 6.97
N LEU A 396 -7.41 12.40 6.22
CA LEU A 396 -8.42 12.48 5.16
C LEU A 396 -9.51 11.40 5.25
N CYS A 397 -9.47 10.50 6.24
CA CYS A 397 -10.31 9.31 6.27
C CYS A 397 -10.93 9.05 7.63
N PHE A 398 -12.07 8.34 7.59
CA PHE A 398 -12.65 7.64 8.71
C PHE A 398 -12.46 6.14 8.54
N TRP A 399 -12.15 5.46 9.64
CA TRP A 399 -12.15 4.00 9.76
C TRP A 399 -13.40 3.61 10.53
N VAL A 400 -14.35 2.99 9.84
CA VAL A 400 -15.68 2.71 10.37
C VAL A 400 -15.81 1.21 10.60
N LYS A 401 -16.12 0.81 11.84
CA LYS A 401 -16.48 -0.56 12.18
C LYS A 401 -17.96 -0.76 11.86
N LEU A 402 -18.25 -1.77 11.06
CA LEU A 402 -19.60 -2.24 10.71
C LEU A 402 -20.14 -3.18 11.80
N PRO A 403 -21.44 -3.49 11.81
CA PRO A 403 -21.99 -4.58 12.60
C PRO A 403 -21.27 -5.91 12.34
N GLU A 404 -21.18 -6.79 13.33
CA GLU A 404 -20.38 -8.03 13.27
C GLU A 404 -20.79 -8.97 12.12
N ASN A 405 -22.08 -8.96 11.74
CA ASN A 405 -22.64 -9.80 10.67
C ASN A 405 -22.58 -9.15 9.29
N VAL A 406 -22.04 -7.93 9.16
CA VAL A 406 -22.00 -7.19 7.89
C VAL A 406 -20.57 -7.20 7.32
N SER A 407 -20.40 -7.84 6.15
CA SER A 407 -19.14 -7.87 5.42
C SER A 407 -18.85 -6.55 4.70
N SER A 408 -17.63 -6.07 4.83
CA SER A 408 -17.17 -4.86 4.12
C SER A 408 -17.18 -5.02 2.60
N LYS A 409 -16.97 -6.25 2.09
CA LYS A 409 -17.07 -6.56 0.66
C LYS A 409 -18.50 -6.43 0.16
N ALA A 410 -19.49 -6.91 0.95
CA ALA A 410 -20.91 -6.79 0.58
C ALA A 410 -21.34 -5.31 0.56
N VAL A 411 -20.92 -4.51 1.56
CA VAL A 411 -21.16 -3.07 1.58
C VAL A 411 -20.53 -2.39 0.37
N TYR A 412 -19.27 -2.73 0.03
CA TYR A 412 -18.58 -2.18 -1.14
C TYR A 412 -19.33 -2.45 -2.44
N ILE A 413 -19.76 -3.69 -2.68
CA ILE A 413 -20.52 -4.07 -3.91
C ILE A 413 -21.84 -3.30 -3.97
N ASN A 414 -22.56 -3.18 -2.85
CA ASN A 414 -23.81 -2.43 -2.81
C ASN A 414 -23.58 -0.93 -3.09
N MET A 415 -22.58 -0.32 -2.46
CA MET A 415 -22.25 1.10 -2.68
C MET A 415 -21.81 1.36 -4.13
N LEU A 416 -21.02 0.44 -4.71
CA LEU A 416 -20.60 0.52 -6.11
C LEU A 416 -21.79 0.55 -7.08
N SER A 417 -22.83 -0.28 -6.83
CA SER A 417 -24.06 -0.28 -7.65
C SER A 417 -24.85 1.03 -7.59
N HIS A 418 -24.58 1.88 -6.61
CA HIS A 418 -25.16 3.22 -6.47
C HIS A 418 -24.19 4.34 -6.92
N GLY A 419 -23.08 4.01 -7.55
CA GLY A 419 -22.06 4.98 -8.00
C GLY A 419 -21.27 5.61 -6.86
N VAL A 420 -21.19 4.95 -5.70
CA VAL A 420 -20.45 5.45 -4.52
C VAL A 420 -19.21 4.60 -4.26
N GLY A 421 -18.05 5.21 -4.34
CA GLY A 421 -16.75 4.57 -4.05
C GLY A 421 -16.44 4.54 -2.55
N ILE A 422 -16.11 3.38 -2.00
CA ILE A 422 -15.54 3.19 -0.65
C ILE A 422 -14.39 2.19 -0.73
N LEU A 423 -13.63 2.00 0.36
CA LEU A 423 -12.67 0.89 0.42
C LEU A 423 -13.01 -0.09 1.55
N PRO A 424 -13.17 -1.39 1.22
CA PRO A 424 -13.40 -2.43 2.22
C PRO A 424 -12.16 -2.66 3.08
N GLY A 425 -12.36 -3.02 4.34
CA GLY A 425 -11.28 -3.18 5.32
C GLY A 425 -10.28 -4.27 4.98
N VAL A 426 -10.73 -5.29 4.25
CA VAL A 426 -9.87 -6.39 3.77
C VAL A 426 -8.71 -5.94 2.87
N VAL A 427 -8.81 -4.77 2.25
CA VAL A 427 -7.70 -4.15 1.48
C VAL A 427 -6.50 -3.85 2.37
N PHE A 428 -6.73 -3.54 3.63
CA PHE A 428 -5.70 -3.12 4.58
C PHE A 428 -5.32 -4.22 5.58
N SER A 429 -6.20 -5.20 5.81
CA SER A 429 -5.99 -6.34 6.68
C SER A 429 -7.01 -7.44 6.39
N GLU A 430 -6.56 -8.66 6.17
CA GLU A 430 -7.43 -9.82 5.96
C GLU A 430 -8.37 -10.10 7.16
N LYS A 431 -8.00 -9.62 8.35
CA LYS A 431 -8.76 -9.77 9.61
C LYS A 431 -9.87 -8.71 9.79
N LYS A 432 -10.00 -7.75 8.88
CA LYS A 432 -10.85 -6.55 9.04
C LYS A 432 -12.01 -6.52 8.04
N ASP A 433 -12.68 -7.66 7.79
CA ASP A 433 -13.83 -7.70 6.88
C ASP A 433 -15.06 -6.95 7.40
N ASN A 434 -15.16 -6.66 8.68
CA ASN A 434 -16.21 -5.81 9.25
C ASN A 434 -15.77 -4.34 9.44
N TYR A 435 -14.86 -3.84 8.60
CA TYR A 435 -14.45 -2.44 8.58
C TYR A 435 -14.48 -1.87 7.18
N ILE A 436 -14.71 -0.56 7.06
CA ILE A 436 -14.55 0.19 5.82
C ILE A 436 -13.73 1.45 6.06
N ARG A 437 -12.97 1.87 5.04
CA ARG A 437 -12.37 3.20 4.98
C ARG A 437 -13.20 4.09 4.07
N ILE A 438 -13.58 5.25 4.57
CA ILE A 438 -14.23 6.31 3.81
C ILE A 438 -13.43 7.60 3.93
N SER A 439 -13.19 8.24 2.80
CA SER A 439 -12.44 9.48 2.68
C SER A 439 -13.38 10.64 2.35
N PHE A 440 -13.11 11.81 2.96
CA PHE A 440 -13.82 13.05 2.63
C PHE A 440 -13.02 13.95 1.68
N ALA A 441 -11.90 13.48 1.15
CA ALA A 441 -10.96 14.31 0.39
C ALA A 441 -11.50 14.74 -0.97
N GLN A 442 -11.98 13.79 -1.79
CA GLN A 442 -12.44 14.04 -3.15
C GLN A 442 -13.85 14.62 -3.20
N CYS A 443 -14.71 14.24 -2.25
CA CYS A 443 -16.11 14.55 -2.27
C CYS A 443 -16.36 16.04 -2.07
N GLU A 444 -17.32 16.62 -2.80
CA GLU A 444 -17.86 17.93 -2.49
C GLU A 444 -18.74 17.87 -1.25
N GLU A 445 -18.80 18.95 -0.48
CA GLU A 445 -19.54 19.01 0.80
C GLU A 445 -21.02 18.61 0.64
N LYS A 446 -21.67 19.08 -0.44
CA LYS A 446 -23.08 18.77 -0.75
C LYS A 446 -23.37 17.28 -0.95
N ASN A 447 -22.36 16.51 -1.42
CA ASN A 447 -22.51 15.09 -1.74
C ASN A 447 -22.17 14.17 -0.56
N ILE A 448 -21.57 14.70 0.51
CA ILE A 448 -21.17 13.91 1.69
C ILE A 448 -22.39 13.31 2.39
N GLU A 449 -23.44 14.13 2.63
CA GLU A 449 -24.63 13.68 3.34
C GLU A 449 -25.40 12.63 2.56
N GLU A 450 -25.51 12.81 1.23
CA GLU A 450 -26.16 11.84 0.34
C GLU A 450 -25.42 10.50 0.34
N GLY A 451 -24.11 10.51 0.12
CA GLY A 451 -23.32 9.29 0.12
C GLY A 451 -23.34 8.54 1.45
N VAL A 452 -23.32 9.26 2.57
CA VAL A 452 -23.46 8.65 3.90
C VAL A 452 -24.86 8.10 4.13
N LYS A 453 -25.92 8.74 3.61
CA LYS A 453 -27.29 8.20 3.66
C LYS A 453 -27.39 6.88 2.89
N LEU A 454 -26.83 6.81 1.68
CA LEU A 454 -26.75 5.58 0.89
C LEU A 454 -25.98 4.48 1.63
N LEU A 455 -24.87 4.82 2.30
CA LEU A 455 -24.13 3.89 3.16
C LEU A 455 -25.00 3.33 4.29
N GLY A 456 -25.79 4.17 4.96
CA GLY A 456 -26.73 3.73 6.00
C GLY A 456 -27.76 2.74 5.46
N CYS A 457 -28.35 3.04 4.30
CA CYS A 457 -29.31 2.13 3.64
C CYS A 457 -28.65 0.78 3.25
N ALA A 458 -27.41 0.82 2.73
CA ALA A 458 -26.67 -0.39 2.38
C ALA A 458 -26.39 -1.27 3.60
N ILE A 459 -25.99 -0.70 4.74
CA ILE A 459 -25.75 -1.42 5.99
C ILE A 459 -27.04 -2.05 6.51
N GLU A 460 -28.15 -1.31 6.54
CA GLU A 460 -29.44 -1.83 7.01
C GLU A 460 -29.93 -3.00 6.13
N LYS A 461 -29.75 -2.94 4.83
CA LYS A 461 -30.14 -4.00 3.89
C LYS A 461 -29.31 -5.29 4.06
N LEU A 462 -28.11 -5.18 4.59
CA LEU A 462 -27.15 -6.29 4.72
C LEU A 462 -27.08 -6.88 6.13
N LYS A 463 -27.83 -6.33 7.11
CA LYS A 463 -28.04 -6.93 8.43
C LYS A 463 -28.97 -8.14 8.35
#